data_41bfe4ea47ec865ed0a501ca3b81a05f
#
_entry.id   41bfe4ea47ec865ed0a501ca3b81a05f
#
_cell.length_a   1.000
_cell.length_b   1.000
_cell.length_c   1.000
_cell.angle_alpha   90.00
_cell.angle_beta   90.00
_cell.angle_gamma   90.00
#
_symmetry.space_group_name_H-M   'P 1'
#
loop_
_entity.id
_entity.type
_entity.pdbx_description
1 polymer ?
#
loop_
_entity_poly.entity_id
_entity_poly.type
_entity_poly.pdbx_seq_one_letter_code
_entity_poly.pdbx_strand_id
1 'polypeptide(L)'
;MVELGQINRPEAESFSGKRKLYCVASIFSVADAPADYTALVDRYWDEVSRQLEKLESAGKIKKVFSEIIMEQGDESLDILGKINERVPQLIKKKLEEGGVLVPLESADFLGPYTDWSNCLRVVYTREVFQKVFGFYNEVAEKRLGHILDVIEKNLSEAEAGLLILKDEDRVKLQFPKDIEVFLITPPSYDDIMRWLRERMMKKNEKD
;
A
#
# COMPACT_ATOMS: atom_id res chain seq x y z
N MET A 1 -31.06 27.22 16.93
CA MET A 1 -30.79 25.92 16.31
C MET A 1 -29.93 26.19 15.10
N VAL A 2 -28.69 25.74 15.11
CA VAL A 2 -27.79 25.87 13.95
C VAL A 2 -28.06 24.64 13.10
N GLU A 3 -28.60 24.83 11.87
CA GLU A 3 -28.71 23.78 10.86
C GLU A 3 -27.29 23.32 10.49
N LEU A 4 -26.97 22.09 10.82
CA LEU A 4 -25.78 21.41 10.29
C LEU A 4 -26.01 21.25 8.77
N GLY A 5 -25.20 21.98 7.97
CA GLY A 5 -25.28 21.95 6.52
C GLY A 5 -25.23 20.52 5.99
N GLN A 6 -26.16 20.18 5.11
CA GLN A 6 -26.13 18.94 4.37
C GLN A 6 -24.85 18.89 3.51
N ILE A 7 -23.97 17.92 3.81
CA ILE A 7 -22.87 17.60 2.91
C ILE A 7 -23.50 16.94 1.69
N ASN A 8 -23.59 17.68 0.58
CA ASN A 8 -24.02 17.12 -0.69
C ASN A 8 -23.06 15.97 -1.05
N ARG A 9 -23.59 14.77 -1.25
CA ARG A 9 -22.83 13.68 -1.83
C ARG A 9 -22.39 14.12 -3.23
N PRO A 10 -21.06 14.04 -3.55
CA PRO A 10 -20.61 14.33 -4.90
C PRO A 10 -21.38 13.45 -5.89
N GLU A 11 -21.90 14.04 -6.96
CA GLU A 11 -22.59 13.28 -8.01
C GLU A 11 -21.56 12.39 -8.73
N ALA A 12 -21.98 11.18 -9.12
CA ALA A 12 -21.10 10.22 -9.81
C ALA A 12 -20.47 10.82 -11.09
N GLU A 13 -21.13 11.79 -11.70
CA GLU A 13 -20.64 12.55 -12.86
C GLU A 13 -19.40 13.40 -12.57
N SER A 14 -19.18 13.82 -11.31
CA SER A 14 -17.99 14.57 -10.92
C SER A 14 -16.69 13.74 -11.00
N PHE A 15 -16.81 12.42 -11.11
CA PHE A 15 -15.70 11.46 -11.23
C PHE A 15 -15.50 10.94 -12.65
N SER A 16 -16.32 11.41 -13.62
CA SER A 16 -16.18 11.01 -15.02
C SER A 16 -14.97 11.72 -15.64
N GLY A 17 -14.10 10.94 -16.30
CA GLY A 17 -12.91 11.46 -16.99
C GLY A 17 -11.64 11.56 -16.16
N LYS A 18 -11.70 11.45 -14.83
CA LYS A 18 -10.49 11.42 -13.98
C LYS A 18 -9.91 10.00 -13.87
N ARG A 19 -8.60 9.95 -13.73
CA ARG A 19 -7.88 8.73 -13.33
C ARG A 19 -8.28 8.36 -11.89
N LYS A 20 -8.53 7.09 -11.62
CA LYS A 20 -8.91 6.62 -10.27
C LYS A 20 -7.82 5.73 -9.71
N LEU A 21 -7.49 5.88 -8.43
CA LEU A 21 -6.50 5.04 -7.76
C LEU A 21 -7.09 4.50 -6.45
N TYR A 22 -7.34 3.20 -6.43
CA TYR A 22 -7.75 2.48 -5.23
C TYR A 22 -6.52 2.10 -4.42
N CYS A 23 -6.34 2.74 -3.28
CA CYS A 23 -5.16 2.56 -2.44
C CYS A 23 -5.46 1.65 -1.26
N VAL A 24 -4.74 0.55 -1.18
CA VAL A 24 -4.82 -0.49 -0.14
C VAL A 24 -3.53 -0.48 0.67
N ALA A 25 -3.63 -0.50 1.99
CA ALA A 25 -2.48 -0.68 2.85
C ALA A 25 -1.95 -2.11 2.75
N SER A 26 -0.66 -2.26 2.49
CA SER A 26 -0.01 -3.58 2.48
C SER A 26 0.18 -4.06 3.90
N ILE A 27 -0.59 -5.06 4.30
CA ILE A 27 -0.48 -5.71 5.61
C ILE A 27 0.15 -7.08 5.41
N PHE A 28 1.32 -7.29 6.02
CA PHE A 28 2.06 -8.53 5.89
C PHE A 28 1.67 -9.56 6.97
N SER A 29 1.61 -10.82 6.59
CA SER A 29 1.70 -11.93 7.52
C SER A 29 3.13 -12.05 8.02
N VAL A 30 3.30 -12.28 9.32
CA VAL A 30 4.60 -12.57 9.90
C VAL A 30 4.69 -14.08 10.09
N ALA A 31 5.80 -14.69 9.70
CA ALA A 31 6.06 -16.10 10.01
C ALA A 31 5.93 -16.31 11.54
N ASP A 32 5.27 -17.37 11.95
CA ASP A 32 4.98 -17.68 13.35
C ASP A 32 4.10 -16.63 14.08
N ALA A 33 3.31 -15.85 13.32
CA ALA A 33 2.35 -14.94 13.91
C ALA A 33 1.34 -15.68 14.78
N PRO A 34 0.92 -15.08 15.91
CA PRO A 34 -0.17 -15.63 16.72
C PRO A 34 -1.46 -15.78 15.90
N ALA A 35 -2.23 -16.82 16.20
CA ALA A 35 -3.45 -17.15 15.46
C ALA A 35 -4.48 -16.01 15.43
N ASP A 36 -4.56 -15.22 16.51
CA ASP A 36 -5.43 -14.05 16.59
C ASP A 36 -5.02 -12.94 15.59
N TYR A 37 -3.70 -12.73 15.40
CA TYR A 37 -3.20 -11.80 14.39
C TYR A 37 -3.48 -12.30 12.97
N THR A 38 -3.19 -13.57 12.70
CA THR A 38 -3.45 -14.19 11.39
C THR A 38 -4.92 -14.06 11.00
N ALA A 39 -5.84 -14.33 11.93
CA ALA A 39 -7.27 -14.17 11.70
C ALA A 39 -7.69 -12.72 11.39
N LEU A 40 -7.02 -11.72 12.02
CA LEU A 40 -7.25 -10.31 11.69
C LEU A 40 -6.76 -9.96 10.28
N VAL A 41 -5.59 -10.46 9.88
CA VAL A 41 -5.02 -10.24 8.55
C VAL A 41 -5.89 -10.89 7.47
N ASP A 42 -6.36 -12.11 7.69
CA ASP A 42 -7.28 -12.78 6.75
C ASP A 42 -8.58 -12.00 6.58
N ARG A 43 -9.18 -11.59 7.69
CA ARG A 43 -10.39 -10.75 7.66
C ARG A 43 -10.15 -9.44 6.90
N TYR A 44 -8.98 -8.81 7.09
CA TYR A 44 -8.61 -7.58 6.40
C TYR A 44 -8.63 -7.77 4.87
N TRP A 45 -7.96 -8.80 4.36
CA TRP A 45 -7.90 -9.04 2.92
C TRP A 45 -9.25 -9.43 2.32
N ASP A 46 -10.10 -10.14 3.07
CA ASP A 46 -11.47 -10.44 2.65
C ASP A 46 -12.34 -9.17 2.60
N GLU A 47 -12.18 -8.26 3.54
CA GLU A 47 -12.89 -6.98 3.55
C GLU A 47 -12.38 -6.04 2.45
N VAL A 48 -11.06 -5.99 2.19
CA VAL A 48 -10.47 -5.27 1.06
C VAL A 48 -11.05 -5.77 -0.26
N SER A 49 -11.07 -7.08 -0.48
CA SER A 49 -11.61 -7.67 -1.72
C SER A 49 -13.07 -7.26 -1.95
N ARG A 50 -13.91 -7.33 -0.91
CA ARG A 50 -15.33 -6.92 -0.97
C ARG A 50 -15.52 -5.42 -1.22
N GLN A 51 -14.65 -4.57 -0.67
CA GLN A 51 -14.71 -3.12 -0.92
C GLN A 51 -14.27 -2.78 -2.34
N LEU A 52 -13.21 -3.42 -2.84
CA LEU A 52 -12.75 -3.25 -4.23
C LEU A 52 -13.86 -3.63 -5.22
N GLU A 53 -14.52 -4.79 -5.05
CA GLU A 53 -15.63 -5.22 -5.92
C GLU A 53 -16.76 -4.18 -6.01
N LYS A 54 -17.08 -3.52 -4.89
CA LYS A 54 -18.07 -2.44 -4.87
C LYS A 54 -17.62 -1.19 -5.60
N LEU A 55 -16.34 -0.81 -5.41
CA LEU A 55 -15.77 0.40 -6.02
C LEU A 55 -15.53 0.24 -7.52
N GLU A 56 -15.33 -0.98 -8.00
CA GLU A 56 -15.16 -1.26 -9.43
C GLU A 56 -16.41 -0.97 -10.28
N SER A 57 -17.58 -0.77 -9.65
CA SER A 57 -18.75 -0.21 -10.34
C SER A 57 -18.50 1.22 -10.85
N ALA A 58 -17.60 1.98 -10.19
CA ALA A 58 -17.22 3.33 -10.59
C ALA A 58 -16.01 3.35 -11.56
N GLY A 59 -15.32 2.23 -11.72
CA GLY A 59 -14.18 2.08 -12.64
C GLY A 59 -13.45 0.76 -12.40
N LYS A 60 -13.43 -0.11 -13.42
CA LYS A 60 -12.71 -1.38 -13.35
C LYS A 60 -11.20 -1.18 -13.28
N ILE A 61 -10.54 -1.94 -12.41
CA ILE A 61 -9.08 -1.93 -12.26
C ILE A 61 -8.43 -2.42 -13.56
N LYS A 62 -7.63 -1.55 -14.18
CA LYS A 62 -6.87 -1.83 -15.41
C LYS A 62 -5.38 -1.95 -15.14
N LYS A 63 -4.89 -1.31 -14.09
CA LYS A 63 -3.48 -1.34 -13.69
C LYS A 63 -3.38 -1.78 -12.23
N VAL A 64 -2.43 -2.66 -11.95
CA VAL A 64 -2.13 -3.11 -10.59
C VAL A 64 -0.70 -2.74 -10.29
N PHE A 65 -0.50 -1.98 -9.22
CA PHE A 65 0.77 -1.53 -8.69
C PHE A 65 0.94 -2.13 -7.30
N SER A 66 2.04 -2.83 -7.06
CA SER A 66 2.32 -3.40 -5.73
C SER A 66 3.77 -3.19 -5.36
N GLU A 67 4.00 -2.82 -4.09
CA GLU A 67 5.36 -2.78 -3.57
C GLU A 67 6.07 -4.12 -3.76
N ILE A 68 7.40 -4.10 -3.83
CA ILE A 68 8.28 -5.26 -4.05
C ILE A 68 8.28 -5.74 -5.53
N ILE A 69 7.29 -5.44 -6.32
CA ILE A 69 7.23 -5.84 -7.72
C ILE A 69 8.16 -4.96 -8.56
N MET A 70 9.27 -5.56 -9.01
CA MET A 70 10.27 -4.91 -9.88
C MET A 70 10.15 -5.35 -11.34
N GLU A 71 9.56 -6.52 -11.59
CA GLU A 71 9.42 -7.10 -12.93
C GLU A 71 8.02 -7.70 -13.08
N GLN A 72 7.58 -7.83 -14.34
CA GLN A 72 6.35 -8.55 -14.65
C GLN A 72 6.61 -10.05 -14.65
N GLY A 73 5.62 -10.83 -14.25
CA GLY A 73 5.66 -12.29 -14.33
C GLY A 73 5.36 -13.00 -13.02
N ASP A 74 5.24 -14.31 -13.12
CA ASP A 74 4.85 -15.17 -11.99
C ASP A 74 5.93 -15.23 -10.91
N GLU A 75 7.21 -15.13 -11.26
CA GLU A 75 8.31 -15.12 -10.28
C GLU A 75 8.18 -13.97 -9.26
N SER A 76 7.80 -12.78 -9.72
CA SER A 76 7.59 -11.64 -8.83
C SER A 76 6.40 -11.87 -7.88
N LEU A 77 5.34 -12.52 -8.36
CA LEU A 77 4.20 -12.90 -7.53
C LEU A 77 4.56 -14.00 -6.54
N ASP A 78 5.42 -14.94 -6.92
CA ASP A 78 5.89 -16.00 -6.02
C ASP A 78 6.79 -15.44 -4.91
N ILE A 79 7.64 -14.46 -5.22
CA ILE A 79 8.43 -13.74 -4.20
C ILE A 79 7.50 -13.01 -3.23
N LEU A 80 6.51 -12.29 -3.74
CA LEU A 80 5.52 -11.59 -2.93
C LEU A 80 4.71 -12.58 -2.06
N GLY A 81 4.39 -13.77 -2.61
CA GLY A 81 3.67 -14.84 -1.93
C GLY A 81 4.41 -15.40 -0.71
N LYS A 82 5.74 -15.41 -0.71
CA LYS A 82 6.55 -15.80 0.46
C LYS A 82 6.42 -14.81 1.63
N ILE A 83 6.04 -13.58 1.35
CA ILE A 83 5.89 -12.51 2.33
C ILE A 83 4.42 -12.36 2.75
N ASN A 84 3.51 -12.52 1.80
CA ASN A 84 2.08 -12.42 2.02
C ASN A 84 1.31 -13.20 0.94
N GLU A 85 0.71 -14.31 1.31
CA GLU A 85 0.00 -15.19 0.36
C GLU A 85 -1.29 -14.54 -0.22
N ARG A 86 -1.91 -13.61 0.50
CA ARG A 86 -3.18 -12.99 0.13
C ARG A 86 -3.04 -11.97 -1.00
N VAL A 87 -1.91 -11.24 -1.03
CA VAL A 87 -1.67 -10.20 -2.04
C VAL A 87 -1.55 -10.78 -3.45
N PRO A 88 -0.74 -11.83 -3.71
CA PRO A 88 -0.70 -12.45 -5.03
C PRO A 88 -2.05 -13.01 -5.48
N GLN A 89 -2.87 -13.55 -4.57
CA GLN A 89 -4.20 -14.05 -4.89
C GLN A 89 -5.10 -12.90 -5.38
N LEU A 90 -5.10 -11.77 -4.69
CA LEU A 90 -5.83 -10.57 -5.11
C LEU A 90 -5.34 -10.06 -6.46
N ILE A 91 -4.01 -9.98 -6.66
CA ILE A 91 -3.42 -9.55 -7.93
C ILE A 91 -3.82 -10.50 -9.06
N LYS A 92 -3.64 -11.81 -8.92
CA LYS A 92 -4.01 -12.81 -9.94
C LYS A 92 -5.47 -12.69 -10.34
N LYS A 93 -6.38 -12.53 -9.37
CA LYS A 93 -7.79 -12.27 -9.67
C LYS A 93 -7.99 -11.04 -10.55
N LYS A 94 -7.28 -9.93 -10.27
CA LYS A 94 -7.39 -8.72 -11.09
C LYS A 94 -6.77 -8.86 -12.48
N LEU A 95 -5.73 -9.66 -12.63
CA LEU A 95 -5.16 -9.99 -13.94
C LEU A 95 -6.12 -10.84 -14.78
N GLU A 96 -6.78 -11.84 -14.17
CA GLU A 96 -7.83 -12.65 -14.81
C GLU A 96 -9.03 -11.80 -15.26
N GLU A 97 -9.34 -10.73 -14.54
CA GLU A 97 -10.39 -9.76 -14.87
C GLU A 97 -9.96 -8.73 -15.95
N GLY A 98 -8.72 -8.88 -16.49
CA GLY A 98 -8.18 -8.05 -17.57
C GLY A 98 -7.33 -6.86 -17.11
N GLY A 99 -6.91 -6.85 -15.87
CA GLY A 99 -5.90 -5.92 -15.34
C GLY A 99 -4.49 -6.27 -15.83
N VAL A 100 -3.57 -5.33 -15.70
CA VAL A 100 -2.15 -5.48 -16.03
C VAL A 100 -1.30 -5.15 -14.82
N LEU A 101 -0.42 -6.08 -14.42
CA LEU A 101 0.58 -5.82 -13.38
C LEU A 101 1.67 -4.89 -13.93
N VAL A 102 1.90 -3.79 -13.23
CA VAL A 102 2.94 -2.83 -13.59
C VAL A 102 4.03 -2.88 -12.53
N PRO A 103 5.31 -3.12 -12.93
CA PRO A 103 6.43 -3.02 -12.01
C PRO A 103 6.46 -1.65 -11.34
N LEU A 104 6.37 -1.63 -10.02
CA LEU A 104 6.28 -0.40 -9.24
C LEU A 104 7.64 0.02 -8.68
N GLU A 105 8.50 -0.94 -8.42
CA GLU A 105 9.79 -0.74 -7.77
C GLU A 105 10.95 -0.84 -8.76
N SER A 106 12.07 -0.24 -8.38
CA SER A 106 13.34 -0.40 -9.08
C SER A 106 14.40 -0.91 -8.12
N ALA A 107 15.25 -1.81 -8.58
CA ALA A 107 16.38 -2.32 -7.81
C ALA A 107 17.33 -1.21 -7.36
N ASP A 108 17.46 -0.13 -8.16
CA ASP A 108 18.30 1.03 -7.86
C ASP A 108 17.84 1.78 -6.60
N PHE A 109 16.56 1.71 -6.25
CA PHE A 109 16.01 2.38 -5.08
C PHE A 109 15.63 1.40 -3.96
N LEU A 110 15.00 0.27 -4.28
CA LEU A 110 14.52 -0.68 -3.28
C LEU A 110 15.67 -1.35 -2.52
N GLY A 111 16.77 -1.70 -3.21
CA GLY A 111 17.97 -2.28 -2.58
C GLY A 111 18.56 -1.35 -1.53
N PRO A 112 19.04 -0.15 -1.91
CA PRO A 112 19.60 0.82 -0.97
C PRO A 112 18.63 1.24 0.14
N TYR A 113 17.32 1.38 -0.17
CA TYR A 113 16.28 1.66 0.84
C TYR A 113 16.23 0.56 1.92
N THR A 114 16.28 -0.69 1.49
CA THR A 114 16.28 -1.85 2.40
C THR A 114 17.55 -1.90 3.24
N ASP A 115 18.71 -1.67 2.61
CA ASP A 115 19.99 -1.70 3.29
C ASP A 115 20.10 -0.60 4.37
N TRP A 116 19.74 0.64 4.06
CA TRP A 116 19.73 1.72 5.04
C TRP A 116 18.69 1.50 6.15
N SER A 117 17.54 0.95 5.82
CA SER A 117 16.53 0.56 6.81
C SER A 117 17.08 -0.49 7.79
N ASN A 118 17.83 -1.48 7.29
CA ASN A 118 18.47 -2.49 8.12
C ASN A 118 19.60 -1.90 8.97
N CYS A 119 20.40 -1.00 8.40
CA CYS A 119 21.42 -0.29 9.16
C CYS A 119 20.83 0.48 10.35
N LEU A 120 19.68 1.16 10.19
CA LEU A 120 19.01 1.88 11.28
C LEU A 120 18.64 0.99 12.47
N ARG A 121 18.46 -0.31 12.28
CA ARG A 121 18.11 -1.26 13.35
C ARG A 121 19.31 -1.66 14.22
N VAL A 122 20.52 -1.49 13.72
CA VAL A 122 21.75 -1.96 14.39
C VAL A 122 22.69 -0.85 14.82
N VAL A 123 22.45 0.40 14.42
CA VAL A 123 23.27 1.54 14.85
C VAL A 123 22.98 1.89 16.31
N TYR A 124 24.01 2.14 17.07
CA TYR A 124 23.90 2.35 18.52
C TYR A 124 24.09 3.82 18.92
N THR A 125 25.00 4.54 18.26
CA THR A 125 25.31 5.94 18.64
C THR A 125 24.42 6.93 17.89
N ARG A 126 24.05 8.02 18.58
CA ARG A 126 23.22 9.08 18.00
C ARG A 126 23.84 9.70 16.74
N GLU A 127 25.17 9.90 16.75
CA GLU A 127 25.87 10.51 15.61
C GLU A 127 25.76 9.62 14.34
N VAL A 128 26.03 8.32 14.50
CA VAL A 128 25.91 7.35 13.39
C VAL A 128 24.47 7.22 12.94
N PHE A 129 23.53 7.15 13.89
CA PHE A 129 22.11 7.10 13.58
C PHE A 129 21.67 8.29 12.71
N GLN A 130 22.08 9.51 13.05
CA GLN A 130 21.71 10.70 12.26
C GLN A 130 22.26 10.64 10.82
N LYS A 131 23.48 10.15 10.62
CA LYS A 131 24.07 9.98 9.28
C LYS A 131 23.33 8.93 8.46
N VAL A 132 23.09 7.75 9.06
CA VAL A 132 22.36 6.64 8.40
C VAL A 132 20.93 7.06 8.09
N PHE A 133 20.27 7.77 9.02
CA PHE A 133 18.93 8.29 8.81
C PHE A 133 18.85 9.31 7.67
N GLY A 134 19.89 10.12 7.50
CA GLY A 134 20.03 11.03 6.36
C GLY A 134 20.07 10.27 5.02
N PHE A 135 20.89 9.24 4.92
CA PHE A 135 20.98 8.40 3.72
C PHE A 135 19.67 7.63 3.45
N TYR A 136 19.05 7.10 4.51
CA TYR A 136 17.75 6.46 4.41
C TYR A 136 16.68 7.39 3.83
N ASN A 137 16.58 8.62 4.37
CA ASN A 137 15.59 9.59 3.89
C ASN A 137 15.83 9.99 2.44
N GLU A 138 17.09 10.23 2.04
CA GLU A 138 17.40 10.57 0.66
C GLU A 138 16.94 9.49 -0.34
N VAL A 139 17.21 8.22 -0.01
CA VAL A 139 16.79 7.10 -0.86
C VAL A 139 15.28 6.89 -0.82
N ALA A 140 14.66 7.06 0.36
CA ALA A 140 13.22 6.96 0.52
C ALA A 140 12.47 7.99 -0.34
N GLU A 141 12.94 9.24 -0.37
CA GLU A 141 12.37 10.29 -1.22
C GLU A 141 12.51 9.96 -2.72
N LYS A 142 13.68 9.50 -3.15
CA LYS A 142 13.91 9.08 -4.54
C LYS A 142 13.02 7.92 -4.93
N ARG A 143 12.86 6.91 -4.04
CA ARG A 143 11.97 5.77 -4.25
C ARG A 143 10.51 6.21 -4.40
N LEU A 144 10.03 7.09 -3.51
CA LEU A 144 8.65 7.61 -3.59
C LEU A 144 8.41 8.43 -4.86
N GLY A 145 9.40 9.24 -5.29
CA GLY A 145 9.36 9.95 -6.56
C GLY A 145 9.25 8.98 -7.75
N HIS A 146 10.04 7.90 -7.76
CA HIS A 146 9.95 6.85 -8.77
C HIS A 146 8.58 6.17 -8.80
N ILE A 147 8.04 5.80 -7.63
CA ILE A 147 6.70 5.20 -7.51
C ILE A 147 5.63 6.11 -8.12
N LEU A 148 5.68 7.41 -7.81
CA LEU A 148 4.74 8.38 -8.34
C LEU A 148 4.86 8.48 -9.87
N ASP A 149 6.07 8.59 -10.38
CA ASP A 149 6.37 8.62 -11.82
C ASP A 149 5.83 7.39 -12.57
N VAL A 150 6.00 6.19 -11.98
CA VAL A 150 5.48 4.94 -12.56
C VAL A 150 3.97 4.97 -12.62
N ILE A 151 3.29 5.40 -11.56
CA ILE A 151 1.83 5.51 -11.53
C ILE A 151 1.34 6.53 -12.58
N GLU A 152 1.94 7.71 -12.62
CA GLU A 152 1.56 8.77 -13.55
C GLU A 152 1.69 8.34 -15.02
N LYS A 153 2.77 7.63 -15.35
CA LYS A 153 3.05 7.18 -16.73
C LYS A 153 2.17 6.02 -17.20
N ASN A 154 1.71 5.19 -16.27
CA ASN A 154 1.01 3.95 -16.62
C ASN A 154 -0.50 4.00 -16.40
N LEU A 155 -1.01 4.94 -15.63
CA LEU A 155 -2.45 5.11 -15.41
C LEU A 155 -2.98 6.16 -16.39
N SER A 156 -3.74 5.71 -17.39
CA SER A 156 -4.31 6.58 -18.44
C SER A 156 -5.59 7.27 -17.97
N GLU A 157 -6.03 8.27 -18.73
CA GLU A 157 -7.30 8.95 -18.50
C GLU A 157 -8.47 7.96 -18.48
N ALA A 158 -9.42 8.19 -17.58
CA ALA A 158 -10.59 7.35 -17.33
C ALA A 158 -10.29 5.89 -16.88
N GLU A 159 -9.02 5.54 -16.65
CA GLU A 159 -8.67 4.24 -16.07
C GLU A 159 -8.70 4.26 -14.54
N ALA A 160 -8.88 3.05 -13.97
CA ALA A 160 -8.69 2.83 -12.54
C ALA A 160 -7.48 1.91 -12.30
N GLY A 161 -6.67 2.28 -11.31
CA GLY A 161 -5.54 1.50 -10.81
C GLY A 161 -5.78 1.00 -9.39
N LEU A 162 -5.14 -0.10 -9.04
CA LEU A 162 -5.01 -0.61 -7.68
C LEU A 162 -3.58 -0.40 -7.22
N LEU A 163 -3.38 0.32 -6.13
CA LEU A 163 -2.07 0.50 -5.48
C LEU A 163 -2.07 -0.25 -4.15
N ILE A 164 -1.16 -1.19 -3.99
CA ILE A 164 -0.90 -1.92 -2.75
C ILE A 164 0.46 -1.48 -2.22
N LEU A 165 0.48 -0.69 -1.16
CA LEU A 165 1.68 -0.06 -0.64
C LEU A 165 1.60 0.07 0.89
N LYS A 166 2.73 0.02 1.58
CA LYS A 166 2.78 0.31 3.02
C LYS A 166 2.15 1.66 3.33
N ASP A 167 1.39 1.71 4.41
CA ASP A 167 0.66 2.92 4.81
C ASP A 167 1.59 4.10 5.06
N GLU A 168 2.76 3.86 5.65
CA GLU A 168 3.79 4.88 5.91
C GLU A 168 4.32 5.55 4.63
N ASP A 169 4.38 4.82 3.52
CA ASP A 169 4.79 5.33 2.22
C ASP A 169 3.62 5.95 1.48
N ARG A 170 2.45 5.31 1.53
CA ARG A 170 1.22 5.77 0.88
C ARG A 170 0.83 7.19 1.29
N VAL A 171 0.90 7.51 2.59
CA VAL A 171 0.52 8.84 3.12
C VAL A 171 1.48 9.97 2.71
N LYS A 172 2.67 9.61 2.24
CA LYS A 172 3.68 10.58 1.76
C LYS A 172 3.53 10.91 0.27
N LEU A 173 2.83 10.06 -0.50
CA LEU A 173 2.65 10.27 -1.93
C LEU A 173 1.67 11.43 -2.17
N GLN A 174 2.11 12.39 -2.97
CA GLN A 174 1.30 13.53 -3.40
C GLN A 174 0.90 13.34 -4.86
N PHE A 175 -0.28 12.78 -5.07
CA PHE A 175 -0.78 12.52 -6.41
C PHE A 175 -1.22 13.81 -7.11
N PRO A 176 -1.09 13.87 -8.46
CA PRO A 176 -1.65 14.95 -9.27
C PRO A 176 -3.17 15.10 -9.05
N LYS A 177 -3.68 16.31 -9.27
CA LYS A 177 -5.11 16.65 -9.01
C LYS A 177 -6.10 15.90 -9.90
N ASP A 178 -5.63 15.35 -11.01
CA ASP A 178 -6.43 14.55 -11.95
C ASP A 178 -6.49 13.07 -11.56
N ILE A 179 -5.69 12.63 -10.57
CA ILE A 179 -5.81 11.30 -9.95
C ILE A 179 -6.70 11.40 -8.72
N GLU A 180 -7.84 10.73 -8.77
CA GLU A 180 -8.74 10.62 -7.65
C GLU A 180 -8.39 9.40 -6.81
N VAL A 181 -8.02 9.65 -5.55
CA VAL A 181 -7.53 8.61 -4.63
C VAL A 181 -8.65 8.13 -3.73
N PHE A 182 -8.92 6.83 -3.77
CA PHE A 182 -9.86 6.14 -2.89
C PHE A 182 -9.09 5.27 -1.89
N LEU A 183 -9.08 5.69 -0.64
CA LEU A 183 -8.43 4.93 0.43
C LEU A 183 -9.33 3.78 0.88
N ILE A 184 -8.82 2.56 0.79
CA ILE A 184 -9.52 1.35 1.22
C ILE A 184 -9.00 0.99 2.60
N THR A 185 -9.77 1.35 3.61
CA THR A 185 -9.48 1.12 5.04
C THR A 185 -10.66 0.42 5.69
N PRO A 186 -10.75 -0.90 5.58
CA PRO A 186 -11.81 -1.65 6.25
C PRO A 186 -11.64 -1.62 7.78
N PRO A 187 -12.71 -1.87 8.56
CA PRO A 187 -12.66 -1.84 10.03
C PRO A 187 -11.59 -2.75 10.63
N SER A 188 -11.31 -3.88 9.99
CA SER A 188 -10.24 -4.80 10.40
C SER A 188 -8.84 -4.18 10.36
N TYR A 189 -8.61 -3.12 9.58
CA TYR A 189 -7.38 -2.36 9.61
C TYR A 189 -7.12 -1.73 10.98
N ASP A 190 -8.12 -1.09 11.56
CA ASP A 190 -8.01 -0.48 12.88
C ASP A 190 -7.79 -1.53 13.97
N ASP A 191 -8.42 -2.71 13.84
CA ASP A 191 -8.21 -3.82 14.77
C ASP A 191 -6.77 -4.34 14.73
N ILE A 192 -6.17 -4.46 13.53
CA ILE A 192 -4.76 -4.80 13.34
C ILE A 192 -3.85 -3.75 13.99
N MET A 193 -4.10 -2.47 13.72
CA MET A 193 -3.30 -1.38 14.29
C MET A 193 -3.39 -1.33 15.82
N ARG A 194 -4.54 -1.66 16.38
CA ARG A 194 -4.74 -1.78 17.82
C ARG A 194 -3.95 -2.96 18.38
N TRP A 195 -4.05 -4.13 17.77
CA TRP A 195 -3.32 -5.33 18.16
C TRP A 195 -1.80 -5.09 18.18
N LEU A 196 -1.26 -4.47 17.13
CA LEU A 196 0.17 -4.14 17.04
C LEU A 196 0.60 -3.18 18.16
N ARG A 197 -0.17 -2.13 18.45
CA ARG A 197 0.13 -1.18 19.52
C ARG A 197 0.14 -1.83 20.90
N GLU A 198 -0.85 -2.65 21.20
CA GLU A 198 -0.94 -3.35 22.49
C GLU A 198 0.25 -4.31 22.69
N ARG A 199 0.71 -4.96 21.63
CA ARG A 199 1.85 -5.86 21.71
C ARG A 199 3.18 -5.10 21.89
N MET A 200 3.34 -3.94 21.26
CA MET A 200 4.50 -3.07 21.48
C MET A 200 4.55 -2.56 22.93
N MET A 201 3.41 -2.15 23.50
CA MET A 201 3.35 -1.70 24.90
C MET A 201 3.74 -2.82 25.87
N LYS A 202 3.21 -4.04 25.69
CA LYS A 202 3.54 -5.21 26.52
C LYS A 202 5.00 -5.63 26.40
N LYS A 203 5.68 -5.33 25.32
CA LYS A 203 7.11 -5.62 25.17
C LYS A 203 7.95 -4.61 25.95
N ASN A 204 7.62 -3.33 25.86
CA ASN A 204 8.32 -2.25 26.57
C ASN A 204 8.15 -2.31 28.10
N GLU A 205 7.12 -2.99 28.61
CA GLU A 205 6.92 -3.21 30.05
C GLU A 205 7.78 -4.36 30.60
N LYS A 206 8.40 -5.19 29.74
CA LYS A 206 9.19 -6.36 30.13
C LYS A 206 10.70 -6.15 29.99
N ASP A 207 11.11 -5.12 29.30
CA ASP A 207 12.49 -4.68 29.14
C ASP A 207 12.81 -3.52 30.12
#